data_724bc06e759d3785272bcbad829bf4f4
#
_entry.id   724bc06e759d3785272bcbad829bf4f4
#
_cell.length_a   1.000
_cell.length_b   1.000
_cell.length_c   1.000
_cell.angle_alpha   90.00
_cell.angle_beta   90.00
_cell.angle_gamma   90.00
#
_symmetry.space_group_name_H-M   'P 1'
#
loop_
_entity.id
_entity.type
_entity.pdbx_description
1 polymer ?
#
loop_
_entity_poly.entity_id
_entity_poly.type
_entity_poly.pdbx_seq_one_letter_code
_entity_poly.pdbx_strand_id
1 'polypeptide(L)'
;MVFKERRKKYNQINTLLNIPKSTLSTWFKNYPLSRVIKKRNILKTKIIWARNITNFNKKRSQILKVEHNKLINSYAKEIPKLNKERLFWIGLGLFWAEGGKKEKSAVRFSNSDPKIIQLIMRFFIEICKIDNSVFKFRIHLHPNIEKEKTQKFWAKILKAKKQQFYRPQIVISKSSKKKRKHNTLLYGTLHIYIKKVESMRKLKGWIKGLSLKI
;
A
#
# COMPACT_ATOMS: atom_id res chain seq x y z
N MET A 1 -39.41 -20.42 -51.40
CA MET A 1 -39.14 -19.04 -51.00
C MET A 1 -39.54 -18.77 -49.55
N VAL A 2 -39.08 -19.63 -48.57
CA VAL A 2 -39.58 -19.61 -47.18
C VAL A 2 -38.40 -19.44 -46.18
N PHE A 3 -37.17 -19.17 -46.62
CA PHE A 3 -35.99 -19.06 -45.71
C PHE A 3 -35.62 -17.63 -45.32
N LYS A 4 -36.46 -16.63 -45.59
CA LYS A 4 -36.11 -15.22 -45.38
C LYS A 4 -36.34 -14.70 -43.96
N GLU A 5 -37.03 -15.39 -43.07
CA GLU A 5 -37.42 -14.83 -41.80
C GLU A 5 -36.79 -15.37 -40.51
N ARG A 6 -36.06 -16.50 -40.59
CA ARG A 6 -35.39 -17.02 -39.39
C ARG A 6 -33.89 -17.12 -39.63
N ARG A 7 -33.16 -16.15 -39.09
CA ARG A 7 -31.66 -16.08 -39.11
C ARG A 7 -31.05 -17.27 -38.35
N LYS A 8 -31.05 -18.44 -38.99
CA LYS A 8 -30.48 -19.65 -38.40
C LYS A 8 -28.95 -19.63 -38.50
N LYS A 9 -28.29 -20.10 -37.41
CA LYS A 9 -26.82 -20.30 -37.40
C LYS A 9 -26.46 -21.51 -38.27
N TYR A 10 -25.24 -21.56 -38.83
CA TYR A 10 -24.75 -22.71 -39.59
C TYR A 10 -24.88 -24.02 -38.81
N ASN A 11 -24.68 -24.03 -37.48
CA ASN A 11 -24.93 -25.20 -36.65
C ASN A 11 -26.37 -25.71 -36.76
N GLN A 12 -27.35 -24.80 -36.71
CA GLN A 12 -28.76 -25.14 -36.79
C GLN A 12 -29.15 -25.63 -38.18
N ILE A 13 -28.55 -25.08 -39.24
CA ILE A 13 -28.74 -25.52 -40.63
C ILE A 13 -28.10 -26.88 -40.84
N ASN A 14 -26.88 -27.08 -40.31
CA ASN A 14 -26.21 -28.38 -40.32
C ASN A 14 -27.05 -29.47 -39.65
N THR A 15 -27.59 -29.22 -38.47
CA THR A 15 -28.46 -30.15 -37.74
C THR A 15 -29.77 -30.47 -38.49
N LEU A 16 -30.35 -29.47 -39.19
CA LEU A 16 -31.62 -29.65 -39.90
C LEU A 16 -31.49 -30.27 -41.28
N LEU A 17 -30.44 -29.95 -42.02
CA LEU A 17 -30.27 -30.31 -43.41
C LEU A 17 -29.09 -31.23 -43.66
N ASN A 18 -28.36 -31.63 -42.61
CA ASN A 18 -27.14 -32.44 -42.66
C ASN A 18 -26.07 -31.91 -43.64
N ILE A 19 -26.02 -30.59 -43.85
CA ILE A 19 -25.06 -29.93 -44.72
C ILE A 19 -23.83 -29.49 -43.88
N PRO A 20 -22.60 -29.89 -44.25
CA PRO A 20 -21.40 -29.50 -43.54
C PRO A 20 -21.23 -27.97 -43.44
N LYS A 21 -20.77 -27.48 -42.30
CA LYS A 21 -20.57 -26.03 -42.04
C LYS A 21 -19.56 -25.40 -43.02
N SER A 22 -18.56 -26.16 -43.50
CA SER A 22 -17.62 -25.74 -44.53
C SER A 22 -18.34 -25.41 -45.83
N THR A 23 -19.22 -26.28 -46.25
CA THR A 23 -20.05 -26.13 -47.48
C THR A 23 -20.95 -24.88 -47.36
N LEU A 24 -21.66 -24.75 -46.24
CA LEU A 24 -22.47 -23.55 -45.96
C LEU A 24 -21.62 -22.26 -45.96
N SER A 25 -20.41 -22.32 -45.40
CA SER A 25 -19.47 -21.17 -45.40
C SER A 25 -19.03 -20.80 -46.81
N THR A 26 -18.79 -21.77 -47.67
CA THR A 26 -18.42 -21.55 -49.07
C THR A 26 -19.58 -20.96 -49.87
N TRP A 27 -20.77 -21.55 -49.76
CA TRP A 27 -21.97 -21.06 -50.46
C TRP A 27 -22.35 -19.63 -50.11
N PHE A 28 -22.23 -19.26 -48.82
CA PHE A 28 -22.63 -17.93 -48.34
C PHE A 28 -21.45 -16.94 -48.23
N LYS A 29 -20.25 -17.29 -48.73
CA LYS A 29 -19.04 -16.45 -48.62
C LYS A 29 -19.26 -15.01 -49.12
N ASN A 30 -19.90 -14.89 -50.28
CA ASN A 30 -20.13 -13.60 -50.94
C ASN A 30 -21.46 -12.91 -50.55
N TYR A 31 -22.25 -13.53 -49.69
CA TYR A 31 -23.52 -12.96 -49.29
C TYR A 31 -23.29 -11.78 -48.29
N PRO A 32 -23.85 -10.58 -48.58
CA PRO A 32 -23.56 -9.38 -47.77
C PRO A 32 -23.81 -9.56 -46.26
N LEU A 33 -24.89 -10.28 -45.91
CA LEU A 33 -25.24 -10.60 -44.54
C LEU A 33 -24.19 -11.42 -43.83
N SER A 34 -23.44 -12.26 -44.54
CA SER A 34 -22.36 -13.11 -43.97
C SER A 34 -21.23 -12.29 -43.41
N ARG A 35 -20.87 -11.16 -44.05
CA ARG A 35 -19.84 -10.25 -43.57
C ARG A 35 -20.26 -9.55 -42.25
N VAL A 36 -21.52 -9.16 -42.15
CA VAL A 36 -22.08 -8.55 -40.96
C VAL A 36 -22.12 -9.54 -39.79
N ILE A 37 -22.59 -10.76 -40.03
CA ILE A 37 -22.62 -11.83 -39.05
C ILE A 37 -21.21 -12.18 -38.56
N LYS A 38 -20.23 -12.29 -39.47
CA LYS A 38 -18.83 -12.56 -39.14
C LYS A 38 -18.24 -11.48 -38.25
N LYS A 39 -18.43 -10.19 -38.58
CA LYS A 39 -17.99 -9.05 -37.72
C LYS A 39 -18.62 -9.13 -36.34
N ARG A 40 -19.93 -9.37 -36.27
CA ARG A 40 -20.63 -9.48 -34.97
C ARG A 40 -20.14 -10.65 -34.13
N ASN A 41 -19.88 -11.81 -34.76
CA ASN A 41 -19.39 -12.98 -34.05
C ASN A 41 -17.95 -12.75 -33.52
N ILE A 42 -17.08 -12.13 -34.33
CA ILE A 42 -15.73 -11.72 -33.87
C ILE A 42 -15.79 -10.81 -32.67
N LEU A 43 -16.66 -9.80 -32.69
CA LEU A 43 -16.84 -8.88 -31.53
C LEU A 43 -17.34 -9.63 -30.30
N LYS A 44 -18.36 -10.47 -30.43
CA LYS A 44 -18.84 -11.31 -29.34
C LYS A 44 -17.76 -12.22 -28.76
N THR A 45 -16.99 -12.88 -29.63
CA THR A 45 -15.89 -13.76 -29.21
C THR A 45 -14.82 -12.95 -28.44
N LYS A 46 -14.45 -11.76 -28.93
CA LYS A 46 -13.51 -10.88 -28.25
C LYS A 46 -13.99 -10.50 -26.85
N ILE A 47 -15.27 -10.14 -26.69
CA ILE A 47 -15.86 -9.78 -25.40
C ILE A 47 -15.86 -10.98 -24.44
N ILE A 48 -16.29 -12.16 -24.91
CA ILE A 48 -16.30 -13.37 -24.10
C ILE A 48 -14.87 -13.75 -23.69
N TRP A 49 -13.93 -13.68 -24.61
CA TRP A 49 -12.52 -13.99 -24.35
C TRP A 49 -11.91 -13.03 -23.33
N ALA A 50 -12.11 -11.71 -23.48
CA ALA A 50 -11.66 -10.71 -22.53
C ALA A 50 -12.25 -10.96 -21.13
N ARG A 51 -13.55 -11.30 -21.04
CA ARG A 51 -14.20 -11.64 -19.77
C ARG A 51 -13.60 -12.90 -19.14
N ASN A 52 -13.36 -13.94 -19.94
CA ASN A 52 -12.79 -15.20 -19.45
C ASN A 52 -11.36 -14.98 -18.92
N ILE A 53 -10.51 -14.22 -19.65
CA ILE A 53 -9.16 -13.85 -19.19
C ILE A 53 -9.23 -13.07 -17.88
N THR A 54 -10.12 -12.09 -17.80
CA THR A 54 -10.28 -11.29 -16.58
C THR A 54 -10.66 -12.17 -15.39
N ASN A 55 -11.62 -13.08 -15.58
CA ASN A 55 -12.05 -14.02 -14.55
C ASN A 55 -10.93 -15.00 -14.15
N PHE A 56 -10.20 -15.52 -15.13
CA PHE A 56 -9.04 -16.38 -14.87
C PHE A 56 -7.95 -15.66 -14.08
N ASN A 57 -7.58 -14.46 -14.49
CA ASN A 57 -6.58 -13.65 -13.80
C ASN A 57 -7.04 -13.28 -12.37
N LYS A 58 -8.33 -13.00 -12.18
CA LYS A 58 -8.90 -12.73 -10.84
C LYS A 58 -8.78 -13.97 -9.94
N LYS A 59 -9.15 -15.15 -10.41
CA LYS A 59 -9.01 -16.42 -9.67
C LYS A 59 -7.54 -16.70 -9.32
N ARG A 60 -6.65 -16.59 -10.32
CA ARG A 60 -5.20 -16.77 -10.11
C ARG A 60 -4.64 -15.80 -9.07
N SER A 61 -5.01 -14.52 -9.16
CA SER A 61 -4.59 -13.51 -8.18
C SER A 61 -5.08 -13.84 -6.76
N GLN A 62 -6.29 -14.37 -6.61
CA GLN A 62 -6.81 -14.79 -5.30
C GLN A 62 -6.01 -15.96 -4.72
N ILE A 63 -5.69 -16.98 -5.52
CA ILE A 63 -4.89 -18.12 -5.09
C ILE A 63 -3.49 -17.64 -4.65
N LEU A 64 -2.81 -16.88 -5.50
CA LEU A 64 -1.49 -16.32 -5.17
C LEU A 64 -1.51 -15.48 -3.89
N LYS A 65 -2.58 -14.69 -3.69
CA LYS A 65 -2.74 -13.89 -2.47
C LYS A 65 -2.85 -14.77 -1.21
N VAL A 66 -3.54 -15.90 -1.29
CA VAL A 66 -3.66 -16.85 -0.17
C VAL A 66 -2.30 -17.50 0.12
N GLU A 67 -1.58 -17.94 -0.91
CA GLU A 67 -0.25 -18.53 -0.78
C GLU A 67 0.76 -17.54 -0.20
N HIS A 68 0.81 -16.30 -0.73
CA HIS A 68 1.65 -15.23 -0.18
C HIS A 68 1.34 -14.97 1.30
N ASN A 69 0.06 -14.90 1.67
CA ASN A 69 -0.31 -14.68 3.07
C ASN A 69 0.10 -15.87 3.97
N LYS A 70 0.02 -17.10 3.49
CA LYS A 70 0.52 -18.27 4.21
C LYS A 70 2.03 -18.17 4.48
N LEU A 71 2.80 -17.82 3.45
CA LEU A 71 4.25 -17.63 3.57
C LEU A 71 4.61 -16.46 4.50
N ILE A 72 3.94 -15.31 4.36
CA ILE A 72 4.14 -14.17 5.26
C ILE A 72 3.85 -14.55 6.70
N ASN A 73 2.77 -15.29 6.95
CA ASN A 73 2.40 -15.72 8.30
C ASN A 73 3.36 -16.77 8.86
N SER A 74 3.98 -17.61 8.02
CA SER A 74 5.02 -18.55 8.50
C SER A 74 6.26 -17.79 8.95
N TYR A 75 6.79 -16.89 8.11
CA TYR A 75 7.97 -16.09 8.48
C TYR A 75 7.72 -15.14 9.66
N ALA A 76 6.49 -14.64 9.81
CA ALA A 76 6.15 -13.82 10.98
C ALA A 76 6.33 -14.57 12.30
N LYS A 77 6.16 -15.91 12.31
CA LYS A 77 6.37 -16.76 13.50
C LYS A 77 7.84 -16.94 13.86
N GLU A 78 8.74 -16.75 12.91
CA GLU A 78 10.19 -16.86 13.14
C GLU A 78 10.74 -15.67 13.92
N ILE A 79 10.01 -14.55 13.96
CA ILE A 79 10.45 -13.35 14.67
C ILE A 79 10.32 -13.59 16.18
N PRO A 80 11.43 -13.57 16.95
CA PRO A 80 11.39 -13.79 18.38
C PRO A 80 10.78 -12.60 19.11
N LYS A 81 10.32 -12.83 20.35
CA LYS A 81 9.78 -11.77 21.22
C LYS A 81 10.78 -10.61 21.36
N LEU A 82 10.28 -9.39 21.31
CA LEU A 82 11.07 -8.17 21.44
C LEU A 82 11.49 -7.98 22.91
N ASN A 83 12.76 -8.26 23.23
CA ASN A 83 13.39 -7.97 24.52
C ASN A 83 14.11 -6.61 24.50
N LYS A 84 14.72 -6.21 25.63
CA LYS A 84 15.42 -4.91 25.75
C LYS A 84 16.63 -4.81 24.83
N GLU A 85 17.38 -5.88 24.65
CA GLU A 85 18.56 -5.92 23.77
C GLU A 85 18.15 -5.72 22.30
N ARG A 86 17.17 -6.49 21.83
CA ARG A 86 16.65 -6.33 20.47
C ARG A 86 16.04 -4.95 20.26
N LEU A 87 15.33 -4.43 21.26
CA LEU A 87 14.80 -3.07 21.21
C LEU A 87 15.90 -2.02 21.12
N PHE A 88 17.03 -2.21 21.83
CA PHE A 88 18.18 -1.34 21.73
C PHE A 88 18.72 -1.29 20.29
N TRP A 89 19.04 -2.44 19.71
CA TRP A 89 19.62 -2.48 18.36
C TRP A 89 18.68 -1.98 17.28
N ILE A 90 17.40 -2.38 17.32
CA ILE A 90 16.41 -1.94 16.35
C ILE A 90 16.15 -0.43 16.50
N GLY A 91 15.99 0.06 17.73
CA GLY A 91 15.75 1.48 18.01
C GLY A 91 16.93 2.36 17.61
N LEU A 92 18.15 1.92 17.88
CA LEU A 92 19.38 2.63 17.49
C LEU A 92 19.52 2.67 15.97
N GLY A 93 19.29 1.54 15.29
CA GLY A 93 19.32 1.47 13.82
C GLY A 93 18.28 2.35 13.16
N LEU A 94 17.03 2.33 13.66
CA LEU A 94 15.96 3.22 13.19
C LEU A 94 16.31 4.69 13.40
N PHE A 95 16.84 5.04 14.56
CA PHE A 95 17.25 6.41 14.82
C PHE A 95 18.43 6.82 13.94
N TRP A 96 19.36 5.93 13.69
CA TRP A 96 20.48 6.18 12.78
C TRP A 96 20.01 6.41 11.34
N ALA A 97 19.00 5.65 10.87
CA ALA A 97 18.45 5.80 9.52
C ALA A 97 17.60 7.07 9.37
N GLU A 98 16.62 7.27 10.25
CA GLU A 98 15.51 8.25 10.09
C GLU A 98 15.60 9.43 11.06
N GLY A 99 16.52 9.40 12.03
CA GLY A 99 16.66 10.47 13.02
C GLY A 99 17.30 11.74 12.46
N GLY A 100 17.01 12.87 13.08
CA GLY A 100 17.55 14.19 12.71
C GLY A 100 19.04 14.32 13.09
N LYS A 101 19.94 13.99 12.19
CA LYS A 101 21.41 13.96 12.43
C LYS A 101 22.02 15.36 12.58
N LYS A 102 21.45 16.38 11.97
CA LYS A 102 21.94 17.76 11.97
C LYS A 102 21.59 18.53 13.26
N GLU A 103 20.65 18.02 14.04
CA GLU A 103 20.25 18.69 15.28
C GLU A 103 21.37 18.65 16.32
N LYS A 104 21.66 19.81 16.94
CA LYS A 104 22.70 19.92 17.97
C LYS A 104 22.14 19.78 19.39
N SER A 105 20.91 20.22 19.61
CA SER A 105 20.32 20.39 20.95
C SER A 105 19.03 19.58 21.20
N ALA A 106 18.48 18.94 20.20
CA ALA A 106 17.25 18.20 20.32
C ALA A 106 17.29 16.87 19.54
N VAL A 107 16.66 15.82 20.08
CA VAL A 107 16.37 14.60 19.34
C VAL A 107 15.15 14.84 18.48
N ARG A 108 15.23 14.51 17.20
CA ARG A 108 14.12 14.56 16.28
C ARG A 108 14.02 13.22 15.55
N PHE A 109 12.80 12.69 15.47
CA PHE A 109 12.47 11.52 14.69
C PHE A 109 11.15 11.73 13.96
N SER A 110 11.04 11.25 12.72
CA SER A 110 9.85 11.50 11.90
C SER A 110 9.49 10.24 11.13
N ASN A 111 8.22 9.80 11.23
CA ASN A 111 7.73 8.70 10.43
C ASN A 111 6.20 8.81 10.25
N SER A 112 5.66 8.16 9.24
CA SER A 112 4.22 8.06 8.97
C SER A 112 3.64 6.70 9.37
N ASP A 113 4.48 5.70 9.63
CA ASP A 113 4.04 4.38 10.07
C ASP A 113 3.82 4.36 11.57
N PRO A 114 2.58 4.07 12.04
CA PRO A 114 2.28 4.01 13.47
C PRO A 114 3.06 2.94 14.23
N LYS A 115 3.42 1.83 13.58
CA LYS A 115 4.18 0.75 14.22
C LYS A 115 5.63 1.15 14.47
N ILE A 116 6.25 1.83 13.50
CA ILE A 116 7.59 2.39 13.65
C ILE A 116 7.59 3.46 14.75
N ILE A 117 6.58 4.32 14.80
CA ILE A 117 6.43 5.33 15.85
C ILE A 117 6.27 4.68 17.23
N GLN A 118 5.44 3.64 17.38
CA GLN A 118 5.32 2.91 18.65
C GLN A 118 6.65 2.29 19.09
N LEU A 119 7.38 1.69 18.16
CA LEU A 119 8.65 1.04 18.45
C LEU A 119 9.72 2.05 18.88
N ILE A 120 9.85 3.18 18.17
CA ILE A 120 10.83 4.20 18.53
C ILE A 120 10.47 4.91 19.86
N MET A 121 9.20 5.09 20.17
CA MET A 121 8.76 5.58 21.47
C MET A 121 9.15 4.63 22.61
N ARG A 122 8.95 3.33 22.43
CA ARG A 122 9.42 2.32 23.38
C ARG A 122 10.94 2.40 23.59
N PHE A 123 11.70 2.53 22.51
CA PHE A 123 13.15 2.70 22.59
C PHE A 123 13.55 3.93 23.39
N PHE A 124 12.92 5.08 23.14
CA PHE A 124 13.20 6.30 23.89
C PHE A 124 12.85 6.17 25.37
N ILE A 125 11.72 5.56 25.69
CA ILE A 125 11.25 5.42 27.09
C ILE A 125 12.03 4.29 27.81
N GLU A 126 12.05 3.09 27.24
CA GLU A 126 12.56 1.90 27.93
C GLU A 126 14.09 1.83 27.93
N ILE A 127 14.75 2.23 26.84
CA ILE A 127 16.19 2.14 26.66
C ILE A 127 16.89 3.47 26.97
N CYS A 128 16.44 4.57 26.37
CA CYS A 128 17.06 5.87 26.63
C CYS A 128 16.67 6.48 27.97
N LYS A 129 15.64 5.93 28.64
CA LYS A 129 15.11 6.40 29.94
C LYS A 129 14.61 7.86 29.87
N ILE A 130 13.93 8.19 28.79
CA ILE A 130 13.33 9.50 28.60
C ILE A 130 11.91 9.49 29.16
N ASP A 131 11.63 10.45 30.06
CA ASP A 131 10.29 10.60 30.64
C ASP A 131 9.25 10.98 29.58
N ASN A 132 8.05 10.41 29.72
CA ASN A 132 6.97 10.62 28.73
C ASN A 132 6.50 12.08 28.64
N SER A 133 6.66 12.87 29.68
CA SER A 133 6.27 14.30 29.73
C SER A 133 7.15 15.18 28.84
N VAL A 134 8.38 14.76 28.56
CA VAL A 134 9.37 15.54 27.79
C VAL A 134 9.08 15.52 26.28
N PHE A 135 8.32 14.55 25.80
CA PHE A 135 8.02 14.45 24.38
C PHE A 135 7.08 15.57 23.91
N LYS A 136 7.43 16.14 22.78
CA LYS A 136 6.56 17.05 22.01
C LYS A 136 6.38 16.47 20.61
N PHE A 137 5.17 16.62 20.09
CA PHE A 137 4.77 16.04 18.81
C PHE A 137 4.30 17.12 17.84
N ARG A 138 4.61 16.98 16.56
CA ARG A 138 4.04 17.78 15.48
C ARG A 138 3.60 16.86 14.35
N ILE A 139 2.45 17.14 13.79
CA ILE A 139 1.92 16.38 12.67
C ILE A 139 2.05 17.22 11.41
N HIS A 140 2.69 16.69 10.39
CA HIS A 140 2.68 17.26 9.06
C HIS A 140 1.57 16.61 8.24
N LEU A 141 0.65 17.42 7.75
CA LEU A 141 -0.56 17.01 7.06
C LEU A 141 -0.56 17.51 5.62
N HIS A 142 -1.15 16.73 4.73
CA HIS A 142 -1.57 17.23 3.43
C HIS A 142 -2.90 18.02 3.60
N PRO A 143 -3.20 19.03 2.76
CA PRO A 143 -4.42 19.86 2.87
C PRO A 143 -5.74 19.08 2.98
N ASN A 144 -5.79 17.90 2.38
CA ASN A 144 -6.99 17.05 2.32
C ASN A 144 -7.23 16.19 3.58
N ILE A 145 -6.38 16.31 4.60
CA ILE A 145 -6.45 15.46 5.79
C ILE A 145 -7.03 16.27 6.95
N GLU A 146 -8.01 15.68 7.63
CA GLU A 146 -8.69 16.27 8.78
C GLU A 146 -7.76 16.32 10.02
N LYS A 147 -7.49 17.54 10.49
CA LYS A 147 -6.52 17.80 11.56
C LYS A 147 -6.90 17.13 12.89
N GLU A 148 -8.14 17.29 13.30
CA GLU A 148 -8.61 16.80 14.61
C GLU A 148 -8.63 15.26 14.67
N LYS A 149 -9.13 14.62 13.63
CA LYS A 149 -9.15 13.17 13.52
C LYS A 149 -7.74 12.58 13.57
N THR A 150 -6.81 13.22 12.88
CA THR A 150 -5.41 12.79 12.85
C THR A 150 -4.74 12.99 14.20
N GLN A 151 -4.99 14.10 14.88
CA GLN A 151 -4.44 14.35 16.21
C GLN A 151 -4.99 13.35 17.24
N LYS A 152 -6.29 13.05 17.22
CA LYS A 152 -6.91 12.01 18.06
C LYS A 152 -6.30 10.64 17.79
N PHE A 153 -6.06 10.28 16.54
CA PHE A 153 -5.42 9.03 16.16
C PHE A 153 -4.02 8.89 16.78
N TRP A 154 -3.16 9.88 16.59
CA TRP A 154 -1.81 9.86 17.15
C TRP A 154 -1.79 9.93 18.67
N ALA A 155 -2.66 10.74 19.27
CA ALA A 155 -2.78 10.82 20.73
C ALA A 155 -3.15 9.46 21.36
N LYS A 156 -4.07 8.72 20.73
CA LYS A 156 -4.44 7.35 21.14
C LYS A 156 -3.26 6.38 21.05
N ILE A 157 -2.52 6.39 19.94
CA ILE A 157 -1.38 5.50 19.71
C ILE A 157 -0.26 5.74 20.71
N LEU A 158 0.05 7.02 20.97
CA LEU A 158 1.15 7.45 21.83
C LEU A 158 0.78 7.50 23.32
N LYS A 159 -0.51 7.35 23.63
CA LYS A 159 -1.05 7.63 24.97
C LYS A 159 -0.64 9.04 25.46
N ALA A 160 -0.61 10.02 24.55
CA ALA A 160 -0.10 11.35 24.76
C ALA A 160 -1.22 12.34 25.06
N LYS A 161 -0.92 13.34 25.93
CA LYS A 161 -1.85 14.43 26.27
C LYS A 161 -1.89 15.48 25.15
N LYS A 162 -3.02 16.18 24.98
CA LYS A 162 -3.20 17.21 23.94
C LYS A 162 -2.13 18.31 24.01
N GLN A 163 -1.67 18.67 25.22
CA GLN A 163 -0.64 19.70 25.43
C GLN A 163 0.75 19.31 24.92
N GLN A 164 0.98 18.03 24.62
CA GLN A 164 2.22 17.56 24.03
C GLN A 164 2.27 17.78 22.52
N PHE A 165 1.14 18.10 21.88
CA PHE A 165 1.07 18.34 20.45
C PHE A 165 1.23 19.84 20.14
N TYR A 166 2.17 20.14 19.24
CA TYR A 166 2.19 21.43 18.57
C TYR A 166 1.06 21.51 17.54
N ARG A 167 0.73 22.74 17.14
CA ARG A 167 -0.24 22.94 16.04
C ARG A 167 0.19 22.15 14.80
N PRO A 168 -0.70 21.36 14.19
CA PRO A 168 -0.39 20.62 12.96
C PRO A 168 0.03 21.56 11.84
N GLN A 169 1.01 21.14 11.05
CA GLN A 169 1.52 21.91 9.91
C GLN A 169 1.03 21.32 8.61
N ILE A 170 0.43 22.15 7.75
CA ILE A 170 0.05 21.74 6.40
C ILE A 170 1.28 21.89 5.52
N VAL A 171 1.68 20.80 4.85
CA VAL A 171 2.84 20.76 3.98
C VAL A 171 2.41 20.29 2.60
N ILE A 172 2.68 21.12 1.58
CA ILE A 172 2.48 20.77 0.18
C ILE A 172 3.86 20.56 -0.42
N SER A 173 4.20 19.31 -0.72
CA SER A 173 5.45 19.01 -1.42
C SER A 173 5.38 19.49 -2.88
N LYS A 174 6.41 20.22 -3.34
CA LYS A 174 6.50 20.68 -4.75
C LYS A 174 6.42 19.51 -5.75
N SER A 175 6.95 18.34 -5.40
CA SER A 175 6.93 17.14 -6.24
C SER A 175 5.58 16.43 -6.26
N SER A 176 4.68 16.68 -5.29
CA SER A 176 3.40 15.97 -5.16
C SER A 176 2.19 16.74 -5.69
N LYS A 177 2.37 17.97 -6.21
CA LYS A 177 1.27 18.83 -6.71
C LYS A 177 0.39 18.17 -7.79
N LYS A 178 0.85 17.11 -8.48
CA LYS A 178 0.10 16.46 -9.58
C LYS A 178 0.09 14.93 -9.60
N LYS A 179 0.75 14.21 -8.69
CA LYS A 179 1.03 12.77 -8.88
C LYS A 179 0.59 11.82 -7.75
N ARG A 180 0.17 12.28 -6.59
CA ARG A 180 -0.27 11.38 -5.53
C ARG A 180 -1.78 11.25 -5.52
N LYS A 181 -2.25 10.00 -5.65
CA LYS A 181 -3.66 9.65 -5.41
C LYS A 181 -4.05 10.13 -4.01
N HIS A 182 -5.27 10.68 -3.89
CA HIS A 182 -5.87 11.00 -2.60
C HIS A 182 -5.70 9.82 -1.63
N ASN A 183 -5.38 10.10 -0.36
CA ASN A 183 -5.30 9.13 0.75
C ASN A 183 -4.06 8.22 0.85
N THR A 184 -2.91 8.58 0.29
CA THR A 184 -1.68 7.77 0.47
C THR A 184 -1.12 7.81 1.91
N LEU A 185 -1.39 8.86 2.69
CA LEU A 185 -0.97 9.03 4.09
C LEU A 185 -2.14 9.53 4.93
N LEU A 186 -3.04 8.63 5.32
CA LEU A 186 -4.29 8.93 6.03
C LEU A 186 -4.12 9.78 7.31
N TYR A 187 -2.99 9.64 7.98
CA TYR A 187 -2.71 10.31 9.26
C TYR A 187 -1.48 11.21 9.21
N GLY A 188 -1.02 11.57 8.00
CA GLY A 188 0.14 12.42 7.81
C GLY A 188 1.43 11.81 8.35
N THR A 189 2.43 12.67 8.60
CA THR A 189 3.73 12.28 9.18
C THR A 189 3.85 12.86 10.57
N LEU A 190 4.12 12.00 11.55
CA LEU A 190 4.38 12.42 12.92
C LEU A 190 5.85 12.75 13.11
N HIS A 191 6.13 13.88 13.73
CA HIS A 191 7.44 14.29 14.19
C HIS A 191 7.48 14.26 15.72
N ILE A 192 8.45 13.55 16.27
CA ILE A 192 8.76 13.47 17.69
C ILE A 192 9.92 14.43 17.98
N TYR A 193 9.79 15.23 19.01
CA TYR A 193 10.83 16.15 19.48
C TYR A 193 11.11 15.90 20.96
N ILE A 194 12.39 15.81 21.30
CA ILE A 194 12.88 15.72 22.69
C ILE A 194 13.92 16.82 22.86
N LYS A 195 13.56 17.87 23.57
CA LYS A 195 14.45 19.01 23.86
C LYS A 195 15.37 18.70 25.05
N LYS A 196 16.23 17.68 24.90
CA LYS A 196 17.18 17.27 25.92
C LYS A 196 18.53 16.98 25.25
N VAL A 197 19.49 17.88 25.43
CA VAL A 197 20.83 17.82 24.80
C VAL A 197 21.56 16.51 25.13
N GLU A 198 21.47 16.09 26.39
CA GLU A 198 22.09 14.86 26.87
C GLU A 198 21.60 13.63 26.11
N SER A 199 20.27 13.54 25.84
CA SER A 199 19.71 12.43 25.04
C SER A 199 20.27 12.39 23.64
N MET A 200 20.47 13.56 23.02
CA MET A 200 21.10 13.65 21.71
C MET A 200 22.58 13.21 21.74
N ARG A 201 23.33 13.63 22.74
CA ARG A 201 24.74 13.24 22.92
C ARG A 201 24.86 11.73 23.11
N LYS A 202 24.00 11.14 23.95
CA LYS A 202 23.91 9.70 24.19
C LYS A 202 23.69 8.92 22.89
N LEU A 203 22.68 9.30 22.11
CA LEU A 203 22.37 8.66 20.84
C LEU A 203 23.51 8.79 19.81
N LYS A 204 24.09 9.98 19.69
CA LYS A 204 25.27 10.20 18.84
C LYS A 204 26.48 9.38 19.28
N GLY A 205 26.70 9.26 20.59
CA GLY A 205 27.74 8.40 21.14
C GLY A 205 27.57 6.93 20.80
N TRP A 206 26.35 6.41 20.94
CA TRP A 206 26.04 5.04 20.56
C TRP A 206 26.23 4.77 19.05
N ILE A 207 25.77 5.70 18.20
CA ILE A 207 25.98 5.60 16.75
C ILE A 207 27.48 5.62 16.42
N LYS A 208 28.24 6.53 17.04
CA LYS A 208 29.70 6.59 16.86
C LYS A 208 30.37 5.28 17.29
N GLY A 209 30.02 4.75 18.47
CA GLY A 209 30.55 3.49 18.97
C GLY A 209 30.22 2.31 18.06
N LEU A 210 29.01 2.28 17.48
CA LEU A 210 28.64 1.26 16.50
C LEU A 210 29.43 1.40 15.20
N SER A 211 29.54 2.61 14.66
CA SER A 211 30.27 2.85 13.40
C SER A 211 31.77 2.58 13.49
N LEU A 212 32.35 2.62 14.69
CA LEU A 212 33.80 2.24 14.90
C LEU A 212 34.01 0.72 14.97
N LYS A 213 32.93 -0.07 15.06
CA LYS A 213 33.01 -1.55 15.16
C LYS A 213 32.56 -2.26 13.88
N ILE A 214 32.19 -1.50 12.85
CA ILE A 214 31.92 -1.97 11.49
C ILE A 214 33.18 -1.86 10.65
#